data_d849326e5d3e401f3466a589cd734b1f
#
_entry.id   d849326e5d3e401f3466a589cd734b1f
#
_cell.length_a   1.000
_cell.length_b   1.000
_cell.length_c   1.000
_cell.angle_alpha   90.00
_cell.angle_beta   90.00
_cell.angle_gamma   90.00
#
_symmetry.space_group_name_H-M   'P 1'
#
loop_
_entity.id
_entity.type
_entity.pdbx_description
1 polymer ?
#
loop_
_entity_poly.entity_id
_entity_poly.type
_entity_poly.pdbx_seq_one_letter_code
_entity_poly.pdbx_strand_id
1 'polypeptide(L)'
;MKILVINNYKEPEKAKQTLHNIALCTGQHPEMLDYTTPRLHETVLEKKPDLAILTGSNFMLSKPDTRMVFEPEMDLVRKLDRPFLGICFGHQLIGAAYGSEVVDLGHTVREFKEVKLVGSDPVFEGLPSSIRVSESHRQALTRVPQGFRLLAESATSQVEAIGHQTRPIYGLQFHPERSDEKHPHGRIILQNFLRLAAKL
;
A
#
# COMPACT_ATOMS: atom_id res chain seq x y z
N MET A 1 -3.29 -17.36 8.28
CA MET A 1 -3.82 -15.99 8.06
C MET A 1 -4.29 -15.91 6.62
N LYS A 2 -5.51 -15.45 6.39
CA LYS A 2 -6.08 -15.29 5.06
C LYS A 2 -5.80 -13.89 4.52
N ILE A 3 -4.85 -13.79 3.60
CA ILE A 3 -4.45 -12.53 2.98
C ILE A 3 -5.22 -12.38 1.67
N LEU A 4 -5.89 -11.23 1.50
CA LEU A 4 -6.53 -10.88 0.25
C LEU A 4 -5.74 -9.75 -0.42
N VAL A 5 -5.30 -9.96 -1.66
CA VAL A 5 -4.67 -8.93 -2.49
C VAL A 5 -5.70 -8.39 -3.47
N ILE A 6 -5.90 -7.08 -3.48
CA ILE A 6 -6.70 -6.40 -4.51
C ILE A 6 -5.72 -5.86 -5.56
N ASN A 7 -5.81 -6.45 -6.75
CA ASN A 7 -4.95 -6.11 -7.87
C ASN A 7 -5.47 -4.87 -8.61
N ASN A 8 -4.58 -3.88 -8.75
CA ASN A 8 -4.84 -2.62 -9.44
C ASN A 8 -4.10 -2.49 -10.79
N TYR A 9 -3.37 -3.52 -11.19
CA TYR A 9 -2.74 -3.55 -12.52
C TYR A 9 -3.70 -4.05 -13.57
N LYS A 10 -3.68 -3.42 -14.76
CA LYS A 10 -4.35 -3.94 -15.96
C LYS A 10 -3.62 -5.13 -16.56
N GLU A 11 -2.29 -5.14 -16.43
CA GLU A 11 -1.42 -6.12 -17.05
C GLU A 11 -1.34 -7.39 -16.17
N PRO A 12 -1.83 -8.55 -16.67
CA PRO A 12 -1.87 -9.79 -15.88
C PRO A 12 -0.50 -10.23 -15.37
N GLU A 13 0.56 -9.99 -16.14
CA GLU A 13 1.92 -10.38 -15.75
C GLU A 13 2.43 -9.56 -14.56
N LYS A 14 2.09 -8.27 -14.49
CA LYS A 14 2.42 -7.45 -13.32
C LYS A 14 1.64 -7.88 -12.08
N ALA A 15 0.36 -8.21 -12.25
CA ALA A 15 -0.47 -8.72 -11.17
C ALA A 15 0.10 -10.02 -10.61
N LYS A 16 0.42 -11.00 -11.46
CA LYS A 16 1.05 -12.27 -11.07
C LYS A 16 2.39 -12.06 -10.37
N GLN A 17 3.26 -11.20 -10.94
CA GLN A 17 4.56 -10.91 -10.36
C GLN A 17 4.43 -10.26 -8.97
N THR A 18 3.51 -9.30 -8.81
CA THR A 18 3.26 -8.65 -7.53
C THR A 18 2.75 -9.65 -6.49
N LEU A 19 1.78 -10.51 -6.86
CA LEU A 19 1.28 -11.57 -5.99
C LEU A 19 2.38 -12.53 -5.56
N HIS A 20 3.22 -12.96 -6.52
CA HIS A 20 4.37 -13.83 -6.24
C HIS A 20 5.37 -13.17 -5.27
N ASN A 21 5.70 -11.91 -5.50
CA ASN A 21 6.62 -11.16 -4.63
C ASN A 21 6.06 -11.00 -3.21
N ILE A 22 4.76 -10.70 -3.06
CA ILE A 22 4.10 -10.64 -1.75
C ILE A 22 4.19 -12.02 -1.07
N ALA A 23 3.90 -13.11 -1.79
CA ALA A 23 4.01 -14.46 -1.26
C ALA A 23 5.42 -14.79 -0.77
N LEU A 24 6.46 -14.45 -1.56
CA LEU A 24 7.86 -14.65 -1.18
C LEU A 24 8.26 -13.84 0.07
N CYS A 25 7.85 -12.57 0.14
CA CYS A 25 8.19 -11.72 1.27
C CYS A 25 7.48 -12.11 2.57
N THR A 26 6.25 -12.61 2.46
CA THR A 26 5.40 -12.94 3.61
C THR A 26 5.48 -14.40 4.05
N GLY A 27 5.92 -15.29 3.16
CA GLY A 27 5.85 -16.74 3.38
C GLY A 27 4.40 -17.27 3.40
N GLN A 28 3.45 -16.53 2.83
CA GLN A 28 2.03 -16.86 2.79
C GLN A 28 1.55 -17.08 1.35
N HIS A 29 0.35 -17.63 1.19
CA HIS A 29 -0.30 -17.83 -0.10
C HIS A 29 -1.54 -16.93 -0.21
N PRO A 30 -1.39 -15.65 -0.63
CA PRO A 30 -2.51 -14.73 -0.71
C PRO A 30 -3.46 -15.09 -1.86
N GLU A 31 -4.77 -14.87 -1.63
CA GLU A 31 -5.77 -14.86 -2.70
C GLU A 31 -5.77 -13.49 -3.39
N MET A 32 -6.18 -13.42 -4.67
CA MET A 32 -6.25 -12.17 -5.41
C MET A 32 -7.66 -11.93 -5.97
N LEU A 33 -8.11 -10.69 -5.89
CA LEU A 33 -9.26 -10.14 -6.62
C LEU A 33 -8.78 -8.97 -7.47
N ASP A 34 -9.42 -8.75 -8.62
CA ASP A 34 -9.16 -7.57 -9.44
C ASP A 34 -10.03 -6.39 -9.00
N TYR A 35 -9.53 -5.15 -9.18
CA TYR A 35 -10.28 -3.92 -8.94
C TYR A 35 -11.61 -3.86 -9.71
N THR A 36 -11.71 -4.62 -10.81
CA THR A 36 -12.93 -4.73 -11.63
C THR A 36 -13.93 -5.77 -11.12
N THR A 37 -13.66 -6.43 -10.00
CA THR A 37 -14.55 -7.44 -9.40
C THR A 37 -15.93 -6.83 -9.13
N PRO A 38 -17.02 -7.37 -9.71
CA PRO A 38 -18.36 -6.87 -9.44
C PRO A 38 -18.70 -6.94 -7.95
N ARG A 39 -19.36 -5.93 -7.43
CA ARG A 39 -19.71 -5.83 -6.00
C ARG A 39 -18.52 -6.11 -5.09
N LEU A 40 -17.40 -5.43 -5.34
CA LEU A 40 -16.11 -5.66 -4.68
C LEU A 40 -16.25 -5.75 -3.14
N HIS A 41 -17.02 -4.84 -2.54
CA HIS A 41 -17.20 -4.81 -1.08
C HIS A 41 -17.85 -6.10 -0.55
N GLU A 42 -18.95 -6.55 -1.16
CA GLU A 42 -19.65 -7.76 -0.78
C GLU A 42 -18.77 -9.01 -0.99
N THR A 43 -18.08 -9.06 -2.13
CA THR A 43 -17.16 -10.17 -2.44
C THR A 43 -16.02 -10.26 -1.41
N VAL A 44 -15.48 -9.12 -0.98
CA VAL A 44 -14.44 -9.09 0.08
C VAL A 44 -15.03 -9.56 1.42
N LEU A 45 -16.24 -9.12 1.78
CA LEU A 45 -16.91 -9.56 3.01
C LEU A 45 -17.18 -11.06 3.01
N GLU A 46 -17.64 -11.63 1.89
CA GLU A 46 -17.86 -13.09 1.74
C GLU A 46 -16.57 -13.89 1.90
N LYS A 47 -15.45 -13.35 1.41
CA LYS A 47 -14.13 -13.97 1.56
C LYS A 47 -13.60 -13.96 3.00
N LYS A 48 -14.07 -13.05 3.85
CA LYS A 48 -13.65 -12.92 5.25
C LYS A 48 -12.12 -12.91 5.41
N PRO A 49 -11.39 -11.99 4.78
CA PRO A 49 -9.95 -11.93 4.92
C PRO A 49 -9.57 -11.46 6.34
N ASP A 50 -8.42 -11.91 6.82
CA ASP A 50 -7.81 -11.39 8.04
C ASP A 50 -7.19 -10.01 7.79
N LEU A 51 -6.69 -9.77 6.56
CA LEU A 51 -6.17 -8.50 6.09
C LEU A 51 -6.29 -8.36 4.57
N ALA A 52 -6.21 -7.12 4.07
CA ALA A 52 -6.18 -6.80 2.65
C ALA A 52 -4.93 -5.99 2.26
N ILE A 53 -4.38 -6.28 1.08
CA ILE A 53 -3.27 -5.53 0.48
C ILE A 53 -3.77 -4.96 -0.86
N LEU A 54 -3.68 -3.64 -1.01
CA LEU A 54 -3.98 -2.92 -2.26
C LEU A 54 -2.69 -2.74 -3.04
N THR A 55 -2.61 -3.24 -4.26
CA THR A 55 -1.36 -3.19 -5.03
C THR A 55 -1.05 -1.82 -5.61
N GLY A 56 0.14 -1.67 -6.16
CA GLY A 56 0.49 -0.62 -7.09
C GLY A 56 -0.32 -0.68 -8.38
N SER A 57 -0.17 0.36 -9.22
CA SER A 57 -0.81 0.46 -10.54
C SER A 57 -0.05 1.40 -11.46
N ASN A 58 -0.37 1.35 -12.77
CA ASN A 58 0.01 2.36 -13.75
C ASN A 58 -1.11 3.40 -13.98
N PHE A 59 -2.22 3.30 -13.29
CA PHE A 59 -3.28 4.29 -13.35
C PHE A 59 -2.84 5.62 -12.73
N MET A 60 -3.42 6.70 -13.23
CA MET A 60 -3.17 8.06 -12.74
C MET A 60 -4.35 8.53 -11.89
N LEU A 61 -4.25 8.37 -10.56
CA LEU A 61 -5.33 8.72 -9.63
C LEU A 61 -5.58 10.24 -9.55
N SER A 62 -4.62 11.05 -10.01
CA SER A 62 -4.81 12.49 -10.20
C SER A 62 -5.85 12.83 -11.27
N LYS A 63 -6.25 11.86 -12.13
CA LYS A 63 -7.29 12.05 -13.15
C LYS A 63 -8.68 11.72 -12.58
N PRO A 64 -9.70 12.60 -12.78
CA PRO A 64 -11.04 12.38 -12.26
C PRO A 64 -11.67 11.05 -12.69
N ASP A 65 -11.53 10.68 -13.98
CA ASP A 65 -12.09 9.42 -14.50
C ASP A 65 -11.49 8.19 -13.80
N THR A 66 -10.18 8.23 -13.50
CA THR A 66 -9.54 7.16 -12.73
C THR A 66 -10.10 7.08 -11.31
N ARG A 67 -10.33 8.23 -10.66
CA ARG A 67 -10.92 8.25 -9.30
C ARG A 67 -12.31 7.60 -9.29
N MET A 68 -13.15 7.86 -10.29
CA MET A 68 -14.48 7.23 -10.38
C MET A 68 -14.37 5.70 -10.50
N VAL A 69 -13.43 5.20 -11.29
CA VAL A 69 -13.20 3.75 -11.43
C VAL A 69 -12.82 3.09 -10.11
N PHE A 70 -12.04 3.77 -9.27
CA PHE A 70 -11.54 3.25 -8.01
C PHE A 70 -12.35 3.67 -6.76
N GLU A 71 -13.47 4.38 -6.94
CA GLU A 71 -14.35 4.75 -5.82
C GLU A 71 -14.84 3.53 -5.00
N PRO A 72 -15.20 2.37 -5.63
CA PRO A 72 -15.57 1.19 -4.85
C PRO A 72 -14.46 0.67 -3.93
N GLU A 73 -13.20 0.79 -4.34
CA GLU A 73 -12.05 0.38 -3.52
C GLU A 73 -11.75 1.40 -2.40
N MET A 74 -11.89 2.70 -2.69
CA MET A 74 -11.81 3.75 -1.67
C MET A 74 -12.92 3.58 -0.62
N ASP A 75 -14.14 3.23 -1.04
CA ASP A 75 -15.25 2.92 -0.13
C ASP A 75 -14.97 1.68 0.72
N LEU A 76 -14.35 0.66 0.14
CA LEU A 76 -13.94 -0.53 0.87
C LEU A 76 -12.96 -0.17 2.00
N VAL A 77 -11.94 0.64 1.73
CA VAL A 77 -10.98 1.11 2.74
C VAL A 77 -11.66 1.88 3.88
N ARG A 78 -12.64 2.71 3.55
CA ARG A 78 -13.40 3.49 4.55
C ARG A 78 -14.27 2.61 5.46
N LYS A 79 -14.90 1.57 4.90
CA LYS A 79 -15.98 0.82 5.54
C LYS A 79 -15.56 -0.53 6.15
N LEU A 80 -14.57 -1.21 5.56
CA LEU A 80 -14.16 -2.53 6.04
C LEU A 80 -13.31 -2.39 7.31
N ASP A 81 -13.77 -3.04 8.38
CA ASP A 81 -13.04 -3.08 9.66
C ASP A 81 -12.05 -4.25 9.65
N ARG A 82 -11.00 -4.13 8.87
CA ARG A 82 -9.88 -5.08 8.76
C ARG A 82 -8.57 -4.33 8.53
N PRO A 83 -7.43 -4.94 8.83
CA PRO A 83 -6.12 -4.40 8.48
C PRO A 83 -5.97 -4.20 6.97
N PHE A 84 -5.50 -3.00 6.57
CA PHE A 84 -5.17 -2.64 5.19
C PHE A 84 -3.72 -2.21 5.06
N LEU A 85 -3.09 -2.67 3.97
CA LEU A 85 -1.82 -2.13 3.50
C LEU A 85 -1.96 -1.67 2.05
N GLY A 86 -1.80 -0.38 1.79
CA GLY A 86 -1.72 0.15 0.43
C GLY A 86 -0.28 0.29 -0.04
N ILE A 87 0.04 -0.24 -1.21
CA ILE A 87 1.35 -0.18 -1.86
C ILE A 87 1.28 0.77 -3.04
N CYS A 88 2.11 1.79 -3.08
CA CYS A 88 2.25 2.77 -4.17
C CYS A 88 0.89 3.36 -4.57
N PHE A 89 0.24 2.89 -5.62
CA PHE A 89 -1.11 3.32 -5.98
C PHE A 89 -2.14 3.03 -4.88
N GLY A 90 -2.05 1.89 -4.18
CA GLY A 90 -2.88 1.57 -3.02
C GLY A 90 -2.69 2.56 -1.86
N HIS A 91 -1.48 3.06 -1.63
CA HIS A 91 -1.23 4.16 -0.69
C HIS A 91 -1.94 5.44 -1.12
N GLN A 92 -1.87 5.78 -2.41
CA GLN A 92 -2.56 6.95 -2.95
C GLN A 92 -4.08 6.81 -2.86
N LEU A 93 -4.63 5.60 -3.09
CA LEU A 93 -6.06 5.30 -2.88
C LEU A 93 -6.48 5.53 -1.43
N ILE A 94 -5.71 5.02 -0.47
CA ILE A 94 -5.96 5.25 0.96
C ILE A 94 -5.92 6.76 1.24
N GLY A 95 -4.90 7.47 0.78
CA GLY A 95 -4.80 8.91 0.95
C GLY A 95 -5.99 9.66 0.38
N ALA A 96 -6.39 9.33 -0.85
CA ALA A 96 -7.54 9.95 -1.53
C ALA A 96 -8.87 9.63 -0.83
N ALA A 97 -9.05 8.41 -0.32
CA ALA A 97 -10.24 8.00 0.44
C ALA A 97 -10.45 8.85 1.70
N TYR A 98 -9.36 9.38 2.27
CA TYR A 98 -9.38 10.23 3.47
C TYR A 98 -9.03 11.70 3.18
N GLY A 99 -9.26 12.16 1.95
CA GLY A 99 -9.25 13.57 1.58
C GLY A 99 -7.89 14.18 1.29
N SER A 100 -6.84 13.37 1.09
CA SER A 100 -5.59 13.86 0.52
C SER A 100 -5.70 13.98 -1.01
N GLU A 101 -5.07 14.99 -1.57
CA GLU A 101 -4.93 15.15 -3.01
C GLU A 101 -3.75 14.32 -3.52
N VAL A 102 -3.91 13.76 -4.72
CA VAL A 102 -2.85 13.05 -5.45
C VAL A 102 -2.41 13.89 -6.63
N VAL A 103 -1.11 14.19 -6.72
CA VAL A 103 -0.54 15.00 -7.79
C VAL A 103 0.38 14.20 -8.70
N ASP A 104 0.45 14.59 -9.97
CA ASP A 104 1.44 14.12 -10.92
C ASP A 104 2.74 14.90 -10.72
N LEU A 105 3.83 14.21 -10.44
CA LEU A 105 5.16 14.81 -10.26
C LEU A 105 5.81 15.24 -11.59
N GLY A 106 5.21 14.89 -12.73
CA GLY A 106 5.75 15.17 -14.06
C GLY A 106 6.87 14.24 -14.51
N HIS A 107 7.43 13.44 -13.62
CA HIS A 107 8.49 12.46 -13.89
C HIS A 107 8.24 11.17 -13.10
N THR A 108 8.91 10.09 -13.51
CA THR A 108 8.84 8.80 -12.81
C THR A 108 10.09 8.63 -11.95
N VAL A 109 9.89 8.38 -10.67
CA VAL A 109 10.92 7.87 -9.77
C VAL A 109 10.97 6.35 -9.92
N ARG A 110 12.15 5.78 -10.20
CA ARG A 110 12.32 4.31 -10.36
C ARG A 110 13.73 3.91 -9.95
N GLU A 111 13.93 3.65 -8.69
CA GLU A 111 15.22 3.21 -8.13
C GLU A 111 15.05 2.72 -6.68
N PHE A 112 16.09 2.11 -6.11
CA PHE A 112 16.18 1.95 -4.67
C PHE A 112 16.61 3.27 -4.03
N LYS A 113 15.74 3.84 -3.20
CA LYS A 113 15.96 5.12 -2.51
C LYS A 113 16.03 4.97 -1.01
N GLU A 114 16.68 5.95 -0.43
CA GLU A 114 16.67 6.16 1.01
C GLU A 114 15.42 6.90 1.43
N VAL A 115 14.72 6.33 2.41
CA VAL A 115 13.50 6.88 3.02
C VAL A 115 13.74 7.01 4.52
N LYS A 116 13.48 8.18 5.07
CA LYS A 116 13.65 8.49 6.49
C LYS A 116 12.37 8.14 7.25
N LEU A 117 12.50 7.34 8.31
CA LEU A 117 11.38 7.04 9.20
C LEU A 117 11.11 8.21 10.16
N VAL A 118 9.83 8.47 10.40
CA VAL A 118 9.35 9.54 11.28
C VAL A 118 8.71 8.92 12.52
N GLY A 119 9.33 9.13 13.67
CA GLY A 119 8.86 8.58 14.93
C GLY A 119 9.06 7.06 15.04
N SER A 120 8.26 6.43 15.89
CA SER A 120 8.26 4.99 16.14
C SER A 120 6.91 4.40 15.77
N ASP A 121 6.91 3.31 15.02
CA ASP A 121 5.71 2.56 14.66
C ASP A 121 6.03 1.06 14.60
N PRO A 122 5.15 0.18 15.12
CA PRO A 122 5.36 -1.27 15.07
C PRO A 122 5.57 -1.84 13.66
N VAL A 123 5.05 -1.20 12.61
CA VAL A 123 5.27 -1.64 11.22
C VAL A 123 6.74 -1.53 10.80
N PHE A 124 7.51 -0.66 11.46
CA PHE A 124 8.94 -0.43 11.23
C PHE A 124 9.84 -1.01 12.33
N GLU A 125 9.30 -1.86 13.21
CA GLU A 125 10.06 -2.49 14.27
C GLU A 125 11.29 -3.23 13.71
N GLY A 126 12.45 -3.03 14.37
CA GLY A 126 13.72 -3.65 13.97
C GLY A 126 14.43 -3.00 12.78
N LEU A 127 13.91 -1.90 12.25
CA LEU A 127 14.54 -1.14 11.17
C LEU A 127 15.32 0.08 11.69
N PRO A 128 16.38 0.51 10.99
CA PRO A 128 17.08 1.77 11.29
C PRO A 128 16.20 2.97 10.97
N SER A 129 16.59 4.16 11.46
CA SER A 129 15.88 5.42 11.20
C SER A 129 15.83 5.84 9.72
N SER A 130 16.71 5.29 8.89
CA SER A 130 16.71 5.43 7.45
C SER A 130 16.76 4.05 6.80
N ILE A 131 15.86 3.80 5.86
CA ILE A 131 15.70 2.52 5.17
C ILE A 131 15.91 2.70 3.67
N ARG A 132 16.35 1.63 2.98
CA ARG A 132 16.49 1.64 1.54
C ARG A 132 15.45 0.72 0.93
N VAL A 133 14.56 1.26 0.07
CA VAL A 133 13.38 0.59 -0.49
C VAL A 133 13.22 0.89 -1.98
N SER A 134 12.48 0.03 -2.68
CA SER A 134 12.22 0.18 -4.12
C SER A 134 11.13 1.21 -4.37
N GLU A 135 11.46 2.27 -5.07
CA GLU A 135 10.53 3.29 -5.57
C GLU A 135 10.16 3.03 -7.03
N SER A 136 8.88 3.20 -7.36
CA SER A 136 8.42 3.14 -8.76
C SER A 136 7.10 3.89 -8.91
N HIS A 137 7.12 5.22 -8.84
CA HIS A 137 5.92 6.03 -8.90
C HIS A 137 6.12 7.33 -9.69
N ARG A 138 5.02 7.90 -10.17
CA ARG A 138 4.93 9.20 -10.85
C ARG A 138 4.02 10.16 -10.12
N GLN A 139 3.24 9.67 -9.18
CA GLN A 139 2.31 10.45 -8.39
C GLN A 139 2.65 10.33 -6.92
N ALA A 140 2.24 11.33 -6.14
CA ALA A 140 2.41 11.35 -4.69
C ALA A 140 1.21 12.03 -4.01
N LEU A 141 1.03 11.76 -2.71
CA LEU A 141 0.12 12.52 -1.86
C LEU A 141 0.72 13.90 -1.57
N THR A 142 -0.12 14.94 -1.60
CA THR A 142 0.32 16.32 -1.28
C THR A 142 0.44 16.58 0.20
N ARG A 143 -0.27 15.80 1.03
CA ARG A 143 -0.29 15.93 2.50
C ARG A 143 -0.73 14.64 3.16
N VAL A 144 -0.44 14.52 4.45
CA VAL A 144 -0.96 13.45 5.29
C VAL A 144 -2.49 13.57 5.37
N PRO A 145 -3.26 12.49 5.07
CA PRO A 145 -4.72 12.54 5.14
C PRO A 145 -5.24 12.70 6.56
N GLN A 146 -6.47 13.18 6.69
CA GLN A 146 -7.11 13.33 7.99
C GLN A 146 -7.21 11.98 8.73
N GLY A 147 -6.90 11.96 10.03
CA GLY A 147 -6.91 10.77 10.86
C GLY A 147 -5.66 9.88 10.71
N PHE A 148 -4.69 10.29 9.89
CA PHE A 148 -3.41 9.60 9.73
C PHE A 148 -2.27 10.37 10.39
N ARG A 149 -1.16 9.68 10.58
CA ARG A 149 0.15 10.25 10.96
C ARG A 149 1.17 9.92 9.89
N LEU A 150 2.13 10.81 9.71
CA LEU A 150 3.30 10.58 8.88
C LEU A 150 4.20 9.55 9.53
N LEU A 151 4.63 8.56 8.77
CA LEU A 151 5.52 7.50 9.25
C LEU A 151 6.87 7.48 8.52
N ALA A 152 6.92 8.02 7.30
CA ALA A 152 8.16 8.15 6.55
C ALA A 152 8.09 9.25 5.49
N GLU A 153 9.25 9.84 5.18
CA GLU A 153 9.43 10.90 4.21
C GLU A 153 10.71 10.70 3.38
N SER A 154 10.77 11.30 2.19
CA SER A 154 11.98 11.33 1.36
C SER A 154 12.13 12.66 0.63
N ALA A 155 13.25 12.83 -0.06
CA ALA A 155 13.46 13.99 -0.93
C ALA A 155 12.52 14.02 -2.16
N THR A 156 11.94 12.90 -2.54
CA THR A 156 11.04 12.78 -3.71
C THR A 156 9.57 12.80 -3.35
N SER A 157 9.23 12.46 -2.10
CA SER A 157 7.87 12.52 -1.58
C SER A 157 7.88 12.84 -0.09
N GLN A 158 7.13 13.88 0.30
CA GLN A 158 6.98 14.25 1.71
C GLN A 158 6.10 13.23 2.48
N VAL A 159 5.38 12.35 1.76
CA VAL A 159 4.45 11.37 2.35
C VAL A 159 4.76 9.99 1.79
N GLU A 160 5.87 9.40 2.28
CA GLU A 160 6.31 8.06 1.88
C GLU A 160 5.58 6.95 2.59
N ALA A 161 5.19 7.17 3.84
CA ALA A 161 4.38 6.22 4.59
C ALA A 161 3.42 6.94 5.54
N ILE A 162 2.23 6.37 5.66
CA ILE A 162 1.18 6.83 6.56
C ILE A 162 0.62 5.65 7.37
N GLY A 163 0.18 5.93 8.59
CA GLY A 163 -0.57 4.99 9.43
C GLY A 163 -1.78 5.68 10.04
N HIS A 164 -2.95 5.04 9.99
CA HIS A 164 -4.14 5.58 10.63
C HIS A 164 -3.97 5.57 12.16
N GLN A 165 -4.49 6.59 12.85
CA GLN A 165 -4.27 6.79 14.28
C GLN A 165 -4.94 5.73 15.16
N THR A 166 -6.09 5.18 14.73
CA THR A 166 -6.92 4.26 15.52
C THR A 166 -7.28 2.96 14.82
N ARG A 167 -7.06 2.86 13.50
CA ARG A 167 -7.36 1.68 12.69
C ARG A 167 -6.06 1.08 12.14
N PRO A 168 -5.97 -0.22 11.91
CA PRO A 168 -4.78 -0.87 11.35
C PRO A 168 -4.68 -0.66 9.82
N ILE A 169 -4.67 0.60 9.38
CA ILE A 169 -4.58 1.00 7.97
C ILE A 169 -3.26 1.70 7.75
N TYR A 170 -2.45 1.15 6.84
CA TYR A 170 -1.15 1.66 6.47
C TYR A 170 -1.05 1.91 4.96
N GLY A 171 -0.31 2.93 4.57
CA GLY A 171 0.01 3.20 3.17
C GLY A 171 1.50 3.43 3.01
N LEU A 172 2.11 2.80 2.00
CA LEU A 172 3.52 2.91 1.64
C LEU A 172 3.63 3.36 0.18
N GLN A 173 4.29 4.49 -0.09
CA GLN A 173 4.49 4.98 -1.45
C GLN A 173 5.47 4.10 -2.23
N PHE A 174 6.42 3.50 -1.55
CA PHE A 174 7.38 2.55 -2.10
C PHE A 174 6.81 1.12 -2.20
N HIS A 175 7.58 0.21 -2.82
CA HIS A 175 7.23 -1.19 -3.09
C HIS A 175 7.95 -2.14 -2.13
N PRO A 176 7.40 -2.45 -0.95
CA PRO A 176 8.04 -3.35 0.00
C PRO A 176 8.16 -4.80 -0.54
N GLU A 177 7.27 -5.20 -1.44
CA GLU A 177 7.26 -6.52 -2.07
C GLU A 177 8.42 -6.73 -3.08
N ARG A 178 9.13 -5.66 -3.43
CA ARG A 178 10.29 -5.73 -4.34
C ARG A 178 11.62 -5.79 -3.60
N SER A 179 11.60 -6.32 -2.38
CA SER A 179 12.81 -6.56 -1.59
C SER A 179 13.68 -7.66 -2.21
N ASP A 180 15.00 -7.48 -2.08
CA ASP A 180 16.00 -8.48 -2.42
C ASP A 180 16.96 -8.70 -1.24
N GLU A 181 17.99 -9.52 -1.42
CA GLU A 181 18.98 -9.81 -0.37
C GLU A 181 19.80 -8.57 0.03
N LYS A 182 20.03 -7.63 -0.89
CA LYS A 182 20.78 -6.39 -0.64
C LYS A 182 19.91 -5.31 -0.01
N HIS A 183 18.59 -5.39 -0.23
CA HIS A 183 17.61 -4.40 0.22
C HIS A 183 16.45 -5.09 0.95
N PRO A 184 16.68 -5.64 2.16
CA PRO A 184 15.69 -6.49 2.85
C PRO A 184 14.60 -5.72 3.58
N HIS A 185 14.70 -4.40 3.70
CA HIS A 185 13.84 -3.58 4.57
C HIS A 185 12.35 -3.72 4.27
N GLY A 186 11.96 -3.77 2.98
CA GLY A 186 10.56 -3.95 2.59
C GLY A 186 9.98 -5.29 3.07
N ARG A 187 10.76 -6.38 2.99
CA ARG A 187 10.35 -7.69 3.52
C ARG A 187 10.06 -7.62 5.02
N ILE A 188 10.93 -6.95 5.78
CA ILE A 188 10.76 -6.77 7.23
C ILE A 188 9.45 -6.02 7.51
N ILE A 189 9.15 -4.96 6.75
CA ILE A 189 7.91 -4.18 6.87
C ILE A 189 6.69 -5.06 6.63
N LEU A 190 6.68 -5.86 5.55
CA LEU A 190 5.57 -6.78 5.27
C LEU A 190 5.36 -7.80 6.38
N GLN A 191 6.43 -8.38 6.91
CA GLN A 191 6.37 -9.32 8.03
C GLN A 191 5.88 -8.66 9.32
N ASN A 192 6.29 -7.42 9.59
CA ASN A 192 5.80 -6.64 10.72
C ASN A 192 4.30 -6.37 10.59
N PHE A 193 3.84 -5.98 9.41
CA PHE A 193 2.42 -5.75 9.15
C PHE A 193 1.58 -7.02 9.37
N LEU A 194 2.07 -8.20 8.93
CA LEU A 194 1.41 -9.47 9.22
C LEU A 194 1.33 -9.75 10.73
N ARG A 195 2.42 -9.48 11.47
CA ARG A 195 2.43 -9.66 12.93
C ARG A 195 1.45 -8.72 13.63
N LEU A 196 1.30 -7.50 13.15
CA LEU A 196 0.30 -6.55 13.66
C LEU A 196 -1.12 -7.07 13.39
N ALA A 197 -1.41 -7.47 12.17
CA ALA A 197 -2.72 -7.98 11.77
C ALA A 197 -3.11 -9.25 12.56
N ALA A 198 -2.15 -10.10 12.93
CA ALA A 198 -2.40 -11.32 13.69
C ALA A 198 -2.77 -11.08 15.18
N LYS A 199 -2.60 -9.87 15.69
CA LYS A 199 -2.91 -9.49 17.08
C LYS A 199 -4.30 -8.86 17.24
N LEU A 200 -5.01 -8.66 16.13
CA LEU A 200 -6.33 -8.01 16.06
C LEU A 200 -7.45 -9.03 15.84
#